data_c930ab15407e8192c6e1ab08e886fcfe
#
_entry.id   c930ab15407e8192c6e1ab08e886fcfe
#
_cell.length_a   1.000
_cell.length_b   1.000
_cell.length_c   1.000
_cell.angle_alpha   90.00
_cell.angle_beta   90.00
_cell.angle_gamma   90.00
#
_symmetry.space_group_name_H-M   'P 1'
#
loop_
_entity.id
_entity.type
_entity.pdbx_description
1 polymer ?
#
loop_
_entity_poly.entity_id
_entity_poly.type
_entity_poly.pdbx_seq_one_letter_code
_entity_poly.pdbx_strand_id
1 'polypeptide(L)'
;SILFSDILTIPDAFGLGVEFLEGEGPVFNNPIKTSKDITNLPESNHEDLSYVYKAVFNIKSALPSNIPLIGFCGSPWTLAAYSIEGKSSKDFNYTKNFIQQNKDSAHLFLKKLTNACFQYLKKQVNAGADVIQIFTQKTVLSKETCDRGNAKAVCSDNIANHWHEFA
;
A
#
# COMPACT_ATOMS: atom_id res chain seq x y z
N SER A 1 19.43 -4.34 -7.87
CA SER A 1 19.18 -4.70 -6.46
C SER A 1 17.81 -4.21 -6.00
N ILE A 2 17.24 -4.79 -4.98
CA ILE A 2 15.98 -4.36 -4.37
C ILE A 2 16.14 -4.32 -2.85
N LEU A 3 15.68 -3.24 -2.22
CA LEU A 3 15.50 -3.21 -0.78
C LEU A 3 14.13 -3.84 -0.47
N PHE A 4 14.12 -5.12 -0.13
CA PHE A 4 12.88 -5.78 0.26
C PHE A 4 12.52 -5.40 1.70
N SER A 5 11.35 -4.80 1.88
CA SER A 5 10.73 -4.57 3.18
C SER A 5 9.28 -5.07 3.16
N ASP A 6 8.55 -4.95 4.27
CA ASP A 6 7.15 -5.34 4.28
C ASP A 6 6.30 -4.35 3.47
N ILE A 7 5.37 -4.87 2.67
CA ILE A 7 4.40 -4.05 1.94
C ILE A 7 3.38 -3.39 2.87
N LEU A 8 3.22 -3.88 4.10
CA LEU A 8 2.22 -3.40 5.07
C LEU A 8 2.73 -2.26 5.97
N THR A 9 3.92 -1.74 5.72
CA THR A 9 4.48 -0.59 6.45
C THR A 9 3.60 0.66 6.37
N ILE A 10 2.91 0.88 5.23
CA ILE A 10 2.00 2.02 5.06
C ILE A 10 0.74 1.88 5.95
N PRO A 11 0.01 0.76 5.93
CA PRO A 11 -1.08 0.53 6.89
C PRO A 11 -0.65 0.64 8.35
N ASP A 12 0.56 0.16 8.68
CA ASP A 12 1.11 0.29 10.03
C ASP A 12 1.30 1.76 10.43
N ALA A 13 1.82 2.59 9.54
CA ALA A 13 1.96 4.05 9.73
C ALA A 13 0.60 4.79 9.87
N PHE A 14 -0.50 4.18 9.47
CA PHE A 14 -1.85 4.65 9.79
C PHE A 14 -2.33 4.26 11.20
N GLY A 15 -1.51 3.54 11.98
CA GLY A 15 -1.85 3.09 13.32
C GLY A 15 -2.68 1.79 13.36
N LEU A 16 -2.70 1.04 12.26
CA LEU A 16 -3.44 -0.23 12.23
C LEU A 16 -2.71 -1.35 13.00
N GLY A 17 -1.42 -1.19 13.29
CA GLY A 17 -0.59 -2.12 14.07
C GLY A 17 -0.46 -3.48 13.39
N VAL A 18 0.70 -3.77 12.79
CA VAL A 18 0.96 -5.03 12.11
C VAL A 18 1.85 -5.91 12.97
N GLU A 19 1.41 -7.13 13.23
CA GLU A 19 2.18 -8.16 13.91
C GLU A 19 2.33 -9.39 13.00
N PHE A 20 3.44 -10.10 13.14
CA PHE A 20 3.70 -11.35 12.41
C PHE A 20 3.59 -12.52 13.37
N LEU A 21 2.52 -13.29 13.24
CA LEU A 21 2.30 -14.49 14.02
C LEU A 21 2.85 -15.72 13.31
N GLU A 22 3.51 -16.58 14.06
CA GLU A 22 4.07 -17.82 13.53
C GLU A 22 2.96 -18.71 12.94
N GLY A 23 3.09 -19.07 11.68
CA GLY A 23 2.12 -19.90 10.96
C GLY A 23 0.88 -19.16 10.40
N GLU A 24 0.61 -17.92 10.82
CA GLU A 24 -0.56 -17.15 10.34
C GLU A 24 -0.16 -16.01 9.39
N GLY A 25 1.08 -15.54 9.46
CA GLY A 25 1.55 -14.39 8.70
C GLY A 25 1.16 -13.04 9.34
N PRO A 26 0.99 -11.97 8.53
CA PRO A 26 0.65 -10.66 9.06
C PRO A 26 -0.78 -10.61 9.59
N VAL A 27 -0.94 -10.04 10.79
CA VAL A 27 -2.22 -9.78 11.46
C VAL A 27 -2.25 -8.32 11.90
N PHE A 28 -3.40 -7.67 11.71
CA PHE A 28 -3.61 -6.30 12.15
C PHE A 28 -4.30 -6.26 13.51
N ASN A 29 -3.75 -5.47 14.43
CA ASN A 29 -4.33 -5.27 15.76
C ASN A 29 -5.62 -4.45 15.69
N ASN A 30 -5.67 -3.45 14.79
CA ASN A 30 -6.78 -2.54 14.60
C ASN A 30 -7.28 -2.56 13.13
N PRO A 31 -7.82 -3.69 12.63
CA PRO A 31 -8.26 -3.76 11.24
C PRO A 31 -9.48 -2.86 10.99
N ILE A 32 -9.65 -2.43 9.75
CA ILE A 32 -10.80 -1.64 9.31
C ILE A 32 -12.05 -2.52 9.28
N LYS A 33 -13.02 -2.22 10.13
CA LYS A 33 -14.28 -2.99 10.23
C LYS A 33 -15.51 -2.15 9.92
N THR A 34 -15.43 -0.83 10.06
CA THR A 34 -16.54 0.09 9.85
C THR A 34 -16.12 1.31 9.01
N SER A 35 -17.11 2.01 8.46
CA SER A 35 -16.89 3.29 7.78
C SER A 35 -16.29 4.36 8.70
N LYS A 36 -16.58 4.29 10.01
CA LYS A 36 -16.01 5.20 11.02
C LYS A 36 -14.51 5.00 11.17
N ASP A 37 -14.02 3.77 11.09
CA ASP A 37 -12.59 3.48 11.20
C ASP A 37 -11.83 4.21 10.09
N ILE A 38 -12.37 4.23 8.88
CA ILE A 38 -11.79 4.94 7.73
C ILE A 38 -11.80 6.46 7.92
N THR A 39 -12.91 7.00 8.42
CA THR A 39 -13.04 8.45 8.65
C THR A 39 -12.10 8.93 9.75
N ASN A 40 -11.89 8.10 10.76
CA ASN A 40 -11.04 8.40 11.91
C ASN A 40 -9.56 8.09 11.69
N LEU A 41 -9.19 7.47 10.54
CA LEU A 41 -7.78 7.24 10.23
C LEU A 41 -7.03 8.58 10.20
N PRO A 42 -5.92 8.69 10.95
CA PRO A 42 -5.06 9.87 10.88
C PRO A 42 -4.52 10.04 9.45
N GLU A 43 -3.99 11.21 9.16
CA GLU A 43 -3.10 11.34 8.00
C GLU A 43 -1.86 10.47 8.24
N SER A 44 -1.40 9.78 7.19
CA SER A 44 -0.21 8.92 7.33
C SER A 44 0.99 9.75 7.74
N ASN A 45 1.60 9.40 8.86
CA ASN A 45 2.83 10.05 9.32
C ASN A 45 4.04 9.44 8.60
N HIS A 46 4.48 10.09 7.53
CA HIS A 46 5.64 9.64 6.77
C HIS A 46 6.96 9.71 7.53
N GLU A 47 7.03 10.41 8.67
CA GLU A 47 8.19 10.42 9.54
C GLU A 47 8.44 9.04 10.17
N ASP A 48 7.38 8.31 10.48
CA ASP A 48 7.46 6.95 11.02
C ASP A 48 8.10 5.97 10.02
N LEU A 49 8.11 6.31 8.73
CA LEU A 49 8.74 5.53 7.65
C LEU A 49 10.15 6.00 7.29
N SER A 50 10.72 6.95 8.06
CA SER A 50 12.05 7.52 7.79
C SER A 50 13.18 6.49 7.77
N TYR A 51 13.03 5.40 8.51
CA TYR A 51 14.00 4.29 8.53
C TYR A 51 14.15 3.61 7.16
N VAL A 52 13.04 3.51 6.39
CA VAL A 52 13.08 2.95 5.02
C VAL A 52 13.88 3.87 4.10
N TYR A 53 13.64 5.18 4.16
CA TYR A 53 14.34 6.14 3.30
C TYR A 53 15.83 6.23 3.62
N LYS A 54 16.19 6.14 4.91
CA LYS A 54 17.59 6.03 5.34
C LYS A 54 18.24 4.75 4.83
N ALA A 55 17.52 3.62 4.86
CA ALA A 55 18.02 2.35 4.34
C ALA A 55 18.23 2.42 2.82
N VAL A 56 17.29 2.98 2.06
CA VAL A 56 17.45 3.22 0.61
C VAL A 56 18.71 4.04 0.33
N PHE A 57 18.88 5.17 1.03
CA PHE A 57 20.06 6.04 0.87
C PHE A 57 21.36 5.32 1.17
N ASN A 58 21.44 4.58 2.27
CA ASN A 58 22.66 3.87 2.67
C ASN A 58 23.02 2.77 1.67
N ILE A 59 22.01 1.98 1.21
CA ILE A 59 22.22 0.93 0.23
C ILE A 59 22.66 1.54 -1.11
N LYS A 60 21.99 2.60 -1.58
CA LYS A 60 22.36 3.25 -2.85
C LYS A 60 23.79 3.79 -2.79
N SER A 61 24.20 4.35 -1.67
CA SER A 61 25.56 4.87 -1.48
C SER A 61 26.64 3.77 -1.49
N ALA A 62 26.27 2.53 -1.10
CA ALA A 62 27.17 1.39 -1.07
C ALA A 62 27.16 0.56 -2.36
N LEU A 63 26.12 0.70 -3.21
CA LEU A 63 26.02 -0.05 -4.45
C LEU A 63 26.98 0.50 -5.52
N PRO A 64 27.59 -0.37 -6.35
CA PRO A 64 28.27 0.04 -7.56
C PRO A 64 27.34 0.86 -8.47
N SER A 65 27.88 1.90 -9.14
CA SER A 65 27.10 2.85 -9.95
C SER A 65 26.33 2.20 -11.10
N ASN A 66 26.74 1.04 -11.57
CA ASN A 66 26.09 0.26 -12.63
C ASN A 66 24.98 -0.67 -12.14
N ILE A 67 24.71 -0.73 -10.82
CA ILE A 67 23.65 -1.56 -10.26
C ILE A 67 22.49 -0.67 -9.83
N PRO A 68 21.32 -0.75 -10.50
CA PRO A 68 20.14 -0.01 -10.10
C PRO A 68 19.55 -0.54 -8.79
N LEU A 69 19.01 0.35 -7.97
CA LEU A 69 18.25 0.04 -6.77
C LEU A 69 16.76 0.20 -7.04
N ILE A 70 15.99 -0.85 -6.76
CA ILE A 70 14.54 -0.86 -6.90
C ILE A 70 13.93 -0.52 -5.56
N GLY A 71 13.13 0.56 -5.53
CA GLY A 71 12.20 0.88 -4.46
C GLY A 71 10.84 0.26 -4.76
N PHE A 72 10.01 0.03 -3.73
CA PHE A 72 8.71 -0.61 -3.96
C PHE A 72 7.68 -0.28 -2.87
N CYS A 73 6.41 -0.55 -3.18
CA CYS A 73 5.35 -0.64 -2.20
C CYS A 73 4.25 -1.61 -2.64
N GLY A 74 3.34 -1.93 -1.75
CA GLY A 74 2.08 -2.58 -2.12
C GLY A 74 1.17 -1.60 -2.87
N SER A 75 0.34 -2.11 -3.79
CA SER A 75 -0.70 -1.27 -4.41
C SER A 75 -1.74 -0.84 -3.36
N PRO A 76 -2.38 0.34 -3.52
CA PRO A 76 -3.44 0.78 -2.60
C PRO A 76 -4.54 -0.26 -2.40
N TRP A 77 -4.87 -1.01 -3.44
CA TRP A 77 -5.83 -2.10 -3.38
C TRP A 77 -5.37 -3.26 -2.50
N THR A 78 -4.12 -3.68 -2.66
CA THR A 78 -3.53 -4.74 -1.82
C THR A 78 -3.53 -4.32 -0.36
N LEU A 79 -3.09 -3.09 -0.08
CA LEU A 79 -3.04 -2.55 1.28
C LEU A 79 -4.43 -2.47 1.90
N ALA A 80 -5.44 -1.99 1.14
CA ALA A 80 -6.83 -1.95 1.58
C ALA A 80 -7.38 -3.34 1.91
N ALA A 81 -7.08 -4.32 1.04
CA ALA A 81 -7.55 -5.69 1.23
C ALA A 81 -7.05 -6.30 2.54
N TYR A 82 -5.76 -6.20 2.81
CA TYR A 82 -5.18 -6.70 4.07
C TYR A 82 -5.70 -5.93 5.28
N SER A 83 -5.79 -4.59 5.19
CA SER A 83 -6.27 -3.74 6.28
C SER A 83 -7.73 -4.01 6.67
N ILE A 84 -8.59 -4.32 5.71
CA ILE A 84 -10.01 -4.63 5.93
C ILE A 84 -10.18 -6.08 6.39
N GLU A 85 -9.51 -7.03 5.73
CA GLU A 85 -9.57 -8.44 6.14
C GLU A 85 -9.02 -8.61 7.57
N GLY A 86 -7.94 -7.90 7.87
CA GLY A 86 -7.27 -7.92 9.18
C GLY A 86 -6.17 -8.97 9.29
N LYS A 87 -6.03 -9.85 8.31
CA LYS A 87 -5.01 -10.90 8.23
C LYS A 87 -4.84 -11.42 6.81
N SER A 88 -3.87 -12.30 6.61
CA SER A 88 -3.76 -13.06 5.37
C SER A 88 -5.00 -13.93 5.13
N SER A 89 -5.54 -13.88 3.92
CA SER A 89 -6.73 -14.68 3.54
C SER A 89 -6.58 -15.16 2.10
N LYS A 90 -7.11 -16.35 1.82
CA LYS A 90 -7.11 -16.89 0.46
C LYS A 90 -8.10 -16.16 -0.44
N ASP A 91 -9.27 -15.84 0.08
CA ASP A 91 -10.40 -15.38 -0.72
C ASP A 91 -10.79 -13.92 -0.45
N PHE A 92 -10.33 -13.31 0.64
CA PHE A 92 -10.67 -11.94 1.05
C PHE A 92 -12.19 -11.67 1.04
N ASN A 93 -12.98 -12.62 1.57
CA ASN A 93 -14.44 -12.55 1.52
C ASN A 93 -15.01 -11.41 2.35
N TYR A 94 -14.42 -11.14 3.53
CA TYR A 94 -14.85 -10.03 4.35
C TYR A 94 -14.60 -8.69 3.63
N THR A 95 -13.42 -8.51 3.04
CA THR A 95 -13.06 -7.34 2.25
C THR A 95 -14.04 -7.10 1.09
N LYS A 96 -14.35 -8.15 0.32
CA LYS A 96 -15.31 -8.06 -0.81
C LYS A 96 -16.69 -7.59 -0.35
N ASN A 97 -17.20 -8.19 0.73
CA ASN A 97 -18.50 -7.82 1.30
C ASN A 97 -18.49 -6.39 1.84
N PHE A 98 -17.44 -6.00 2.55
CA PHE A 98 -17.28 -4.64 3.07
C PHE A 98 -17.32 -3.59 1.96
N ILE A 99 -16.57 -3.80 0.90
CA ILE A 99 -16.51 -2.88 -0.25
C ILE A 99 -17.86 -2.77 -0.95
N GLN A 100 -18.59 -3.88 -1.13
CA GLN A 100 -19.91 -3.87 -1.75
C GLN A 100 -20.94 -3.07 -0.93
N GLN A 101 -20.88 -3.19 0.39
CA GLN A 101 -21.82 -2.55 1.32
C GLN A 101 -21.45 -1.08 1.62
N ASN A 102 -20.17 -0.70 1.52
CA ASN A 102 -19.63 0.59 1.94
C ASN A 102 -18.81 1.27 0.84
N LYS A 103 -19.38 1.41 -0.36
CA LYS A 103 -18.65 1.88 -1.56
C LYS A 103 -17.93 3.21 -1.35
N ASP A 104 -18.63 4.22 -0.83
CA ASP A 104 -18.06 5.56 -0.64
C ASP A 104 -16.91 5.56 0.36
N SER A 105 -17.06 4.82 1.45
CA SER A 105 -16.00 4.66 2.45
C SER A 105 -14.80 3.89 1.89
N ALA A 106 -15.04 2.86 1.08
CA ALA A 106 -13.99 2.12 0.41
C ALA A 106 -13.21 3.01 -0.58
N HIS A 107 -13.91 3.86 -1.34
CA HIS A 107 -13.28 4.85 -2.22
C HIS A 107 -12.45 5.86 -1.43
N LEU A 108 -12.97 6.38 -0.30
CA LEU A 108 -12.22 7.27 0.57
C LEU A 108 -10.94 6.61 1.08
N PHE A 109 -11.04 5.35 1.52
CA PHE A 109 -9.87 4.61 2.01
C PHE A 109 -8.83 4.39 0.92
N LEU A 110 -9.25 3.98 -0.27
CA LEU A 110 -8.35 3.82 -1.42
C LEU A 110 -7.67 5.14 -1.77
N LYS A 111 -8.37 6.27 -1.71
CA LYS A 111 -7.79 7.59 -1.94
C LYS A 111 -6.71 7.94 -0.91
N LYS A 112 -6.98 7.71 0.39
CA LYS A 112 -5.99 7.91 1.46
C LYS A 112 -4.74 7.04 1.23
N LEU A 113 -4.93 5.74 0.93
CA LEU A 113 -3.83 4.83 0.66
C LEU A 113 -3.04 5.21 -0.60
N THR A 114 -3.73 5.64 -1.67
CA THR A 114 -3.06 6.09 -2.91
C THR A 114 -2.14 7.27 -2.63
N ASN A 115 -2.61 8.26 -1.89
CA ASN A 115 -1.78 9.40 -1.50
C ASN A 115 -0.58 8.98 -0.65
N ALA A 116 -0.81 8.10 0.33
CA ALA A 116 0.27 7.58 1.17
C ALA A 116 1.31 6.78 0.35
N CYS A 117 0.88 5.90 -0.55
CA CYS A 117 1.77 5.17 -1.46
C CYS A 117 2.59 6.12 -2.34
N PHE A 118 1.95 7.14 -2.91
CA PHE A 118 2.63 8.14 -3.72
C PHE A 118 3.73 8.84 -2.93
N GLN A 119 3.43 9.37 -1.75
CA GLN A 119 4.41 10.05 -0.91
C GLN A 119 5.55 9.12 -0.47
N TYR A 120 5.20 7.87 -0.14
CA TYR A 120 6.18 6.85 0.23
C TYR A 120 7.16 6.53 -0.91
N LEU A 121 6.65 6.35 -2.13
CA LEU A 121 7.48 6.10 -3.31
C LEU A 121 8.32 7.32 -3.70
N LYS A 122 7.74 8.53 -3.65
CA LYS A 122 8.46 9.78 -3.91
C LYS A 122 9.66 9.95 -2.97
N LYS A 123 9.49 9.64 -1.68
CA LYS A 123 10.60 9.70 -0.72
C LYS A 123 11.66 8.62 -0.98
N GLN A 124 11.29 7.42 -1.45
CA GLN A 124 12.26 6.39 -1.86
C GLN A 124 13.08 6.84 -3.09
N VAL A 125 12.44 7.46 -4.10
CA VAL A 125 13.14 8.04 -5.26
C VAL A 125 14.10 9.14 -4.81
N ASN A 126 13.64 10.06 -3.97
CA ASN A 126 14.49 11.14 -3.43
C ASN A 126 15.67 10.60 -2.59
N ALA A 127 15.52 9.43 -1.98
CA ALA A 127 16.58 8.75 -1.25
C ALA A 127 17.54 7.95 -2.15
N GLY A 128 17.27 7.85 -3.46
CA GLY A 128 18.18 7.26 -4.45
C GLY A 128 17.69 5.97 -5.10
N ALA A 129 16.42 5.60 -4.97
CA ALA A 129 15.88 4.50 -5.75
C ALA A 129 15.81 4.88 -7.24
N ASP A 130 16.35 4.03 -8.11
CA ASP A 130 16.40 4.26 -9.56
C ASP A 130 15.15 3.78 -10.30
N VAL A 131 14.47 2.79 -9.74
CA VAL A 131 13.29 2.13 -10.33
C VAL A 131 12.25 1.89 -9.24
N ILE A 132 10.99 1.98 -9.59
CA ILE A 132 9.86 1.72 -8.69
C ILE A 132 9.07 0.50 -9.13
N GLN A 133 8.78 -0.39 -8.18
CA GLN A 133 7.93 -1.57 -8.36
C GLN A 133 6.71 -1.48 -7.45
N ILE A 134 5.50 -1.66 -8.02
CA ILE A 134 4.25 -1.73 -7.25
C ILE A 134 3.71 -3.15 -7.30
N PHE A 135 3.51 -3.76 -6.12
CA PHE A 135 3.00 -5.12 -5.98
C PHE A 135 1.49 -5.14 -5.82
N THR A 136 0.80 -5.92 -6.66
CA THR A 136 -0.65 -6.08 -6.62
C THR A 136 -1.04 -7.54 -6.39
N GLN A 137 -1.91 -7.78 -5.41
CA GLN A 137 -2.50 -9.09 -5.13
C GLN A 137 -3.63 -9.39 -6.13
N LYS A 138 -3.46 -10.40 -6.97
CA LYS A 138 -4.45 -10.79 -8.00
C LYS A 138 -5.76 -11.36 -7.42
N THR A 139 -5.69 -12.02 -6.28
CA THR A 139 -6.82 -12.78 -5.68
C THR A 139 -7.98 -11.89 -5.23
N VAL A 140 -7.75 -10.60 -5.03
CA VAL A 140 -8.78 -9.66 -4.55
C VAL A 140 -9.64 -9.11 -5.70
N LEU A 141 -9.15 -9.19 -6.93
CA LEU A 141 -9.89 -8.75 -8.12
C LEU A 141 -10.66 -9.94 -8.70
N SER A 142 -11.95 -10.06 -8.42
CA SER A 142 -12.81 -10.94 -9.21
C SER A 142 -12.96 -10.36 -10.62
N LYS A 143 -13.14 -11.23 -11.62
CA LYS A 143 -13.37 -10.83 -13.01
C LYS A 143 -14.52 -9.81 -13.14
N GLU A 144 -15.56 -9.99 -12.31
CA GLU A 144 -16.74 -9.11 -12.25
C GLU A 144 -16.44 -7.71 -11.67
N THR A 145 -15.49 -7.57 -10.76
CA THR A 145 -15.06 -6.27 -10.21
C THR A 145 -14.18 -5.54 -11.23
N CYS A 146 -13.44 -6.28 -12.04
CA CYS A 146 -12.59 -5.74 -13.11
C CYS A 146 -13.43 -5.25 -14.31
N ASP A 147 -14.51 -5.99 -14.66
CA ASP A 147 -15.37 -5.67 -15.82
C ASP A 147 -16.31 -4.49 -15.56
N ARG A 148 -16.55 -4.11 -14.31
CA ARG A 148 -17.37 -2.92 -13.95
C ARG A 148 -16.58 -1.63 -13.76
N GLY A 149 -15.32 -1.59 -14.13
CA GLY A 149 -14.55 -0.34 -14.30
C GLY A 149 -14.11 0.38 -13.02
N ASN A 150 -14.69 0.11 -11.84
CA ASN A 150 -14.55 1.01 -10.69
C ASN A 150 -13.27 0.85 -9.84
N ALA A 151 -12.77 -0.37 -9.60
CA ALA A 151 -11.59 -0.54 -8.74
C ALA A 151 -10.27 -0.33 -9.51
N LYS A 152 -10.25 -0.74 -10.79
CA LYS A 152 -9.07 -0.58 -11.65
C LYS A 152 -8.89 0.87 -12.09
N ALA A 153 -10.00 1.58 -12.33
CA ALA A 153 -9.99 3.00 -12.67
C ALA A 153 -9.49 3.86 -11.50
N VAL A 154 -9.96 3.63 -10.27
CA VAL A 154 -9.52 4.41 -9.10
C VAL A 154 -8.03 4.22 -8.79
N CYS A 155 -7.48 3.00 -8.94
CA CYS A 155 -6.05 2.79 -8.79
C CYS A 155 -5.24 3.36 -9.96
N SER A 156 -5.69 3.18 -11.21
CA SER A 156 -4.96 3.67 -12.39
C SER A 156 -5.05 5.18 -12.55
N ASP A 157 -6.22 5.78 -12.36
CA ASP A 157 -6.41 7.21 -12.59
C ASP A 157 -5.74 8.07 -11.51
N ASN A 158 -5.79 7.64 -10.24
CA ASN A 158 -5.10 8.37 -9.16
C ASN A 158 -3.58 8.20 -9.22
N ILE A 159 -3.08 7.04 -9.62
CA ILE A 159 -1.64 6.83 -9.83
C ILE A 159 -1.20 7.60 -11.10
N ALA A 160 -1.93 7.49 -12.21
CA ALA A 160 -1.60 8.17 -13.46
C ALA A 160 -1.57 9.70 -13.31
N ASN A 161 -2.49 10.28 -12.54
CA ASN A 161 -2.53 11.74 -12.31
C ASN A 161 -1.34 12.29 -11.51
N HIS A 162 -0.56 11.43 -10.83
CA HIS A 162 0.63 11.82 -10.06
C HIS A 162 1.95 11.44 -10.73
N TRP A 163 1.91 10.61 -11.80
CA TRP A 163 3.13 10.20 -12.52
C TRP A 163 3.85 11.34 -13.22
N HIS A 164 3.17 12.45 -13.54
CA HIS A 164 3.78 13.64 -14.15
C HIS A 164 4.84 14.30 -13.26
N GLU A 165 4.82 14.03 -11.95
CA GLU A 165 5.82 14.56 -11.02
C GLU A 165 7.11 13.74 -10.97
N PHE A 166 7.15 12.57 -11.63
CA PHE A 166 8.32 11.69 -11.71
C PHE A 166 9.02 11.76 -13.09
N ALA A 167 8.46 12.48 -14.06
CA ALA A 167 9.03 12.71 -15.36
C ALA A 167 9.81 14.04 -15.40
#